data_e77bed002ddbce29d0f3aac97142ce24
#
_entry.id   e77bed002ddbce29d0f3aac97142ce24
#
_cell.length_a   1.000
_cell.length_b   1.000
_cell.length_c   1.000
_cell.angle_alpha   90.00
_cell.angle_beta   90.00
_cell.angle_gamma   90.00
#
_symmetry.space_group_name_H-M   'P 1'
#
loop_
_entity.id
_entity.type
_entity.pdbx_description
1 polymer ?
#
loop_
_entity_poly.entity_id
_entity_poly.type
_entity_poly.pdbx_seq_one_letter_code
_entity_poly.pdbx_strand_id
1 'polypeptide(L)'
;MSETLGSLVDKLTIKNIRLNNLRKAKKKSRNKIDIVQAQRKDLIEEMNEFLAQALKGKVKLKDEKVKLYKQAGEKRKVSGTLGALVDGLSQTNVQLWHLEDEARKSDVNDAYIGRIKRKIDIANQIRNDLIDRIDELLERKIKKWR
;
A
#
# COMPACT_ATOMS: atom_id res chain seq x y z
N MET A 1 7.47 -7.85 -12.25
CA MET A 1 6.34 -8.24 -11.39
C MET A 1 5.06 -7.65 -11.94
N SER A 2 4.07 -8.50 -12.13
CA SER A 2 2.75 -8.02 -12.54
C SER A 2 2.04 -7.33 -11.36
N GLU A 3 1.32 -6.27 -11.64
CA GLU A 3 0.53 -5.58 -10.63
C GLU A 3 -0.70 -6.42 -10.26
N THR A 4 -1.05 -6.36 -8.97
CA THR A 4 -2.31 -6.93 -8.46
C THR A 4 -3.22 -5.80 -8.00
N LEU A 5 -4.48 -6.09 -7.73
CA LEU A 5 -5.39 -5.07 -7.20
C LEU A 5 -4.85 -4.47 -5.89
N GLY A 6 -4.38 -5.32 -4.97
CA GLY A 6 -3.82 -4.85 -3.70
C GLY A 6 -2.61 -3.95 -3.88
N SER A 7 -1.71 -4.30 -4.80
CA SER A 7 -0.53 -3.46 -5.09
C SER A 7 -0.90 -2.13 -5.72
N LEU A 8 -1.90 -2.10 -6.58
CA LEU A 8 -2.38 -0.85 -7.20
C LEU A 8 -3.05 0.06 -6.15
N VAL A 9 -3.86 -0.51 -5.27
CA VAL A 9 -4.48 0.24 -4.15
C VAL A 9 -3.40 0.81 -3.25
N ASP A 10 -2.39 0.02 -2.90
CA ASP A 10 -1.25 0.46 -2.09
C ASP A 10 -0.56 1.67 -2.73
N LYS A 11 -0.19 1.57 -3.98
CA LYS A 11 0.48 2.66 -4.72
C LYS A 11 -0.38 3.91 -4.79
N LEU A 12 -1.69 3.76 -5.01
CA LEU A 12 -2.61 4.90 -5.06
C LEU A 12 -2.69 5.62 -3.72
N THR A 13 -2.80 4.88 -2.61
CA THR A 13 -2.83 5.51 -1.28
C THR A 13 -1.54 6.25 -0.98
N ILE A 14 -0.39 5.71 -1.37
CA ILE A 14 0.92 6.37 -1.22
C ILE A 14 0.97 7.66 -2.05
N LYS A 15 0.50 7.66 -3.29
CA LYS A 15 0.47 8.86 -4.14
C LYS A 15 -0.41 9.95 -3.55
N ASN A 16 -1.56 9.59 -2.97
CA ASN A 16 -2.45 10.54 -2.31
C ASN A 16 -1.79 11.18 -1.08
N ILE A 17 -1.08 10.40 -0.29
CA ILE A 17 -0.36 10.91 0.88
C ILE A 17 0.75 11.88 0.43
N ARG A 18 1.53 11.50 -0.56
CA ARG A 18 2.61 12.33 -1.13
C ARG A 18 2.06 13.65 -1.67
N LEU A 19 0.98 13.58 -2.44
CA LEU A 19 0.33 14.76 -3.01
C LEU A 19 -0.17 15.72 -1.93
N ASN A 20 -0.82 15.16 -0.89
CA ASN A 20 -1.31 15.94 0.24
C ASN A 20 -0.16 16.67 0.95
N ASN A 21 0.95 15.99 1.17
CA ASN A 21 2.12 16.58 1.83
C ASN A 21 2.82 17.63 0.94
N LEU A 22 2.90 17.41 -0.36
CA LEU A 22 3.45 18.39 -1.29
C LEU A 22 2.61 19.68 -1.33
N ARG A 23 1.28 19.56 -1.24
CA ARG A 23 0.36 20.71 -1.20
C ARG A 23 0.45 21.49 0.10
N LYS A 24 0.79 20.83 1.21
CA LYS A 24 0.95 21.47 2.52
C LYS A 24 2.34 22.08 2.75
N ALA A 25 3.31 21.76 1.91
CA ALA A 25 4.68 22.24 2.07
C ALA A 25 4.74 23.77 1.97
N LYS A 26 5.54 24.43 2.83
CA LYS A 26 5.74 25.89 2.82
C LYS A 26 6.27 26.37 1.47
N LYS A 27 7.17 25.62 0.86
CA LYS A 27 7.69 25.87 -0.48
C LYS A 27 7.08 24.83 -1.43
N LYS A 28 6.05 25.23 -2.16
CA LYS A 28 5.37 24.37 -3.12
C LYS A 28 6.21 24.19 -4.38
N SER A 29 6.49 22.95 -4.74
CA SER A 29 7.06 22.61 -6.04
C SER A 29 5.94 22.19 -6.98
N ARG A 30 5.56 23.09 -7.89
CA ARG A 30 4.50 22.82 -8.86
C ARG A 30 4.83 21.66 -9.77
N ASN A 31 6.10 21.55 -10.17
CA ASN A 31 6.56 20.45 -11.01
C ASN A 31 6.38 19.07 -10.32
N LYS A 32 6.74 18.95 -9.04
CA LYS A 32 6.56 17.71 -8.29
C LYS A 32 5.08 17.38 -8.11
N ILE A 33 4.24 18.37 -7.83
CA ILE A 33 2.78 18.18 -7.72
C ILE A 33 2.21 17.67 -9.03
N ASP A 34 2.57 18.26 -10.16
CA ASP A 34 2.08 17.85 -11.47
C ASP A 34 2.49 16.42 -11.82
N ILE A 35 3.73 16.03 -11.51
CA ILE A 35 4.22 14.66 -11.73
C ILE A 35 3.41 13.66 -10.90
N VAL A 36 3.21 13.95 -9.62
CA VAL A 36 2.47 13.02 -8.73
C VAL A 36 1.00 12.94 -9.12
N GLN A 37 0.39 14.05 -9.54
CA GLN A 37 -0.99 14.04 -10.05
C GLN A 37 -1.13 13.16 -11.29
N ALA A 38 -0.18 13.26 -12.23
CA ALA A 38 -0.18 12.41 -13.42
C ALA A 38 -0.02 10.92 -13.07
N GLN A 39 0.88 10.60 -12.16
CA GLN A 39 1.08 9.22 -11.67
C GLN A 39 -0.16 8.69 -10.98
N ARG A 40 -0.84 9.51 -10.18
CA ARG A 40 -2.11 9.17 -9.52
C ARG A 40 -3.19 8.84 -10.55
N LYS A 41 -3.33 9.66 -11.56
CA LYS A 41 -4.30 9.44 -12.65
C LYS A 41 -4.04 8.12 -13.37
N ASP A 42 -2.77 7.83 -13.69
CA ASP A 42 -2.39 6.58 -14.35
C ASP A 42 -2.76 5.36 -13.49
N LEU A 43 -2.54 5.43 -12.19
CA LEU A 43 -2.92 4.35 -11.27
C LEU A 43 -4.43 4.12 -11.22
N ILE A 44 -5.22 5.18 -11.23
CA ILE A 44 -6.69 5.07 -11.29
C ILE A 44 -7.11 4.33 -12.57
N GLU A 45 -6.54 4.69 -13.70
CA GLU A 45 -6.82 4.05 -14.98
C GLU A 45 -6.38 2.59 -14.98
N GLU A 46 -5.19 2.29 -14.44
CA GLU A 46 -4.68 0.93 -14.31
C GLU A 46 -5.57 0.06 -13.43
N MET A 47 -6.10 0.59 -12.32
CA MET A 47 -7.04 -0.15 -11.46
C MET A 47 -8.32 -0.50 -12.19
N ASN A 48 -8.88 0.44 -12.94
CA ASN A 48 -10.09 0.21 -13.71
C ASN A 48 -9.87 -0.85 -14.79
N GLU A 49 -8.75 -0.75 -15.50
CA GLU A 49 -8.37 -1.73 -16.53
C GLU A 49 -8.08 -3.11 -15.93
N PHE A 50 -7.40 -3.15 -14.78
CA PHE A 50 -7.14 -4.40 -14.07
C PHE A 50 -8.44 -5.14 -13.75
N LEU A 51 -9.42 -4.44 -13.21
CA LEU A 51 -10.71 -5.03 -12.88
C LEU A 51 -11.41 -5.58 -14.13
N ALA A 52 -11.41 -4.82 -15.23
CA ALA A 52 -12.01 -5.25 -16.49
C ALA A 52 -11.33 -6.53 -17.01
N GLN A 53 -10.00 -6.59 -16.98
CA GLN A 53 -9.24 -7.77 -17.42
C GLN A 53 -9.41 -8.95 -16.46
N ALA A 54 -9.49 -8.69 -15.17
CA ALA A 54 -9.71 -9.72 -14.15
C ALA A 54 -11.06 -10.43 -14.35
N LEU A 55 -12.11 -9.66 -14.64
CA LEU A 55 -13.43 -10.22 -14.91
C LEU A 55 -13.45 -11.07 -16.19
N LYS A 56 -12.58 -10.78 -17.15
CA LYS A 56 -12.43 -11.58 -18.39
C LYS A 56 -11.48 -12.77 -18.23
N GLY A 57 -10.85 -12.92 -17.07
CA GLY A 57 -9.87 -13.98 -16.83
C GLY A 57 -8.52 -13.79 -17.51
N LYS A 58 -8.17 -12.58 -17.91
CA LYS A 58 -6.97 -12.29 -18.71
C LYS A 58 -5.73 -11.87 -17.90
N VAL A 59 -5.88 -11.67 -16.58
CA VAL A 59 -4.75 -11.30 -15.70
C VAL A 59 -4.67 -12.24 -14.52
N LYS A 60 -3.47 -12.40 -13.99
CA LYS A 60 -3.26 -13.09 -12.71
C LYS A 60 -3.80 -12.21 -11.59
N LEU A 61 -4.61 -12.81 -10.73
CA LEU A 61 -5.22 -12.10 -9.59
C LEU A 61 -4.29 -12.03 -8.39
N LYS A 62 -3.29 -12.90 -8.33
CA LYS A 62 -2.42 -13.08 -7.18
C LYS A 62 -1.01 -13.37 -7.65
N ASP A 63 -0.03 -12.69 -7.05
CA ASP A 63 1.38 -12.99 -7.26
C ASP A 63 1.84 -14.07 -6.28
N GLU A 64 2.66 -14.99 -6.77
CA GLU A 64 3.41 -15.88 -5.91
C GLU A 64 4.58 -15.11 -5.31
N LYS A 65 4.57 -14.97 -3.99
CA LYS A 65 5.62 -14.27 -3.26
C LYS A 65 6.44 -15.26 -2.45
N VAL A 66 7.74 -15.26 -2.67
CA VAL A 66 8.69 -15.95 -1.78
C VAL A 66 8.99 -15.00 -0.64
N LYS A 67 8.56 -15.36 0.57
CA LYS A 67 8.85 -14.56 1.77
C LYS A 67 10.26 -14.88 2.25
N LEU A 68 11.11 -13.87 2.30
CA LEU A 68 12.51 -13.97 2.71
C LEU A 68 12.72 -13.92 4.22
N TYR A 69 11.65 -13.75 5.01
CA TYR A 69 11.70 -13.71 6.47
C TYR A 69 10.60 -14.57 7.07
N LYS A 70 10.92 -15.18 8.21
CA LYS A 70 9.91 -15.92 8.97
C LYS A 70 8.89 -14.93 9.52
N GLN A 71 7.62 -15.16 9.18
CA GLN A 71 6.55 -14.51 9.91
C GLN A 71 6.51 -15.08 11.33
N ALA A 72 6.70 -14.20 12.31
CA ALA A 72 6.50 -14.57 13.71
C ALA A 72 4.99 -14.70 13.93
N GLY A 73 4.50 -15.92 14.11
CA GLY A 73 3.12 -16.21 14.48
C GLY A 73 2.18 -16.45 13.28
N GLU A 74 0.96 -16.80 13.60
CA GLU A 74 -0.10 -16.99 12.61
C GLU A 74 -0.37 -15.68 11.86
N LYS A 75 -0.62 -15.80 10.54
CA LYS A 75 -1.17 -14.69 9.76
C LYS A 75 -2.31 -14.07 10.55
N ARG A 76 -2.18 -12.79 10.90
CA ARG A 76 -3.31 -12.05 11.46
C ARG A 76 -4.49 -12.21 10.52
N LYS A 77 -5.54 -12.83 11.01
CA LYS A 77 -6.81 -12.87 10.31
C LYS A 77 -7.35 -11.46 10.26
N VAL A 78 -7.03 -10.74 9.19
CA VAL A 78 -7.76 -9.53 8.87
C VAL A 78 -9.05 -10.00 8.22
N SER A 79 -10.06 -10.22 9.07
CA SER A 79 -11.41 -10.41 8.57
C SER A 79 -11.85 -9.07 7.98
N GLY A 80 -12.32 -9.05 6.76
CA GLY A 80 -12.83 -7.79 6.31
C GLY A 80 -13.42 -7.83 4.93
N THR A 81 -14.31 -6.90 4.77
CA THR A 81 -14.81 -6.46 3.49
C THR A 81 -13.69 -5.73 2.75
N LEU A 82 -13.82 -5.61 1.45
CA LEU A 82 -12.86 -4.86 0.63
C LEU A 82 -12.64 -3.44 1.18
N GLY A 83 -13.72 -2.76 1.58
CA GLY A 83 -13.62 -1.42 2.13
C GLY A 83 -12.79 -1.34 3.40
N ALA A 84 -12.98 -2.29 4.32
CA ALA A 84 -12.20 -2.34 5.56
C ALA A 84 -10.72 -2.61 5.29
N LEU A 85 -10.42 -3.48 4.34
CA LEU A 85 -9.02 -3.80 3.97
C LEU A 85 -8.33 -2.59 3.31
N VAL A 86 -9.03 -1.90 2.42
CA VAL A 86 -8.51 -0.70 1.76
C VAL A 86 -8.29 0.42 2.78
N ASP A 87 -9.23 0.62 3.70
CA ASP A 87 -9.08 1.59 4.78
C ASP A 87 -7.88 1.28 5.67
N GLY A 88 -7.74 0.03 6.08
CA GLY A 88 -6.59 -0.42 6.88
C GLY A 88 -5.26 -0.18 6.17
N LEU A 89 -5.19 -0.47 4.88
CA LEU A 89 -4.00 -0.23 4.06
C LEU A 89 -3.68 1.27 3.98
N SER A 90 -4.69 2.10 3.75
CA SER A 90 -4.54 3.55 3.70
C SER A 90 -4.00 4.11 5.01
N GLN A 91 -4.58 3.69 6.15
CA GLN A 91 -4.13 4.10 7.48
C GLN A 91 -2.70 3.64 7.77
N THR A 92 -2.35 2.42 7.38
CA THR A 92 -0.99 1.90 7.53
C THR A 92 0.02 2.73 6.73
N ASN A 93 -0.31 3.13 5.53
CA ASN A 93 0.56 3.98 4.72
C ASN A 93 0.72 5.38 5.32
N VAL A 94 -0.34 5.96 5.90
CA VAL A 94 -0.24 7.22 6.65
C VAL A 94 0.72 7.07 7.84
N GLN A 95 0.57 5.99 8.60
CA GLN A 95 1.45 5.70 9.73
C GLN A 95 2.90 5.54 9.29
N LEU A 96 3.14 4.82 8.20
CA LEU A 96 4.49 4.64 7.64
C LEU A 96 5.10 5.98 7.24
N TRP A 97 4.33 6.88 6.65
CA TRP A 97 4.82 8.21 6.31
C TRP A 97 5.31 8.94 7.55
N HIS A 98 4.53 8.95 8.62
CA HIS A 98 4.91 9.61 9.88
C HIS A 98 6.14 8.94 10.52
N LEU A 99 6.21 7.62 10.51
CA LEU A 99 7.37 6.90 11.04
C LEU A 99 8.65 7.20 10.26
N GLU A 100 8.57 7.31 8.92
CA GLU A 100 9.70 7.68 8.07
C GLU A 100 10.18 9.10 8.37
N ASP A 101 9.26 10.05 8.61
CA ASP A 101 9.61 11.41 9.04
C ASP A 101 10.32 11.39 10.40
N GLU A 102 9.84 10.61 11.36
CA GLU A 102 10.46 10.46 12.67
C GLU A 102 11.88 9.87 12.53
N ALA A 103 12.07 8.92 11.63
CA ALA A 103 13.38 8.28 11.41
C ALA A 103 14.43 9.23 10.83
N ARG A 104 13.98 10.34 10.21
CA ARG A 104 14.88 11.35 9.62
C ARG A 104 15.28 12.45 10.58
N LYS A 105 14.72 12.49 11.79
CA LYS A 105 15.08 13.52 12.78
C LYS A 105 16.55 13.41 13.19
N SER A 106 17.24 14.55 13.22
CA SER A 106 18.66 14.63 13.59
C SER A 106 18.88 14.94 15.06
N ASP A 107 17.85 15.37 15.78
CA ASP A 107 17.89 15.81 17.18
C ASP A 107 17.54 14.72 18.18
N VAL A 108 17.57 13.46 17.76
CA VAL A 108 17.19 12.31 18.56
C VAL A 108 18.36 11.31 18.63
N ASN A 109 18.37 10.46 19.66
CA ASN A 109 19.44 9.48 19.86
C ASN A 109 19.22 8.19 19.04
N ASP A 110 20.26 7.36 18.98
CA ASP A 110 20.23 6.11 18.21
C ASP A 110 19.21 5.10 18.73
N ALA A 111 18.97 5.07 20.04
CA ALA A 111 17.96 4.18 20.64
C ALA A 111 16.55 4.55 20.17
N TYR A 112 16.26 5.84 20.05
CA TYR A 112 14.99 6.33 19.51
C TYR A 112 14.83 5.89 18.04
N ILE A 113 15.84 6.13 17.21
CA ILE A 113 15.81 5.74 15.79
C ILE A 113 15.63 4.22 15.66
N GLY A 114 16.29 3.42 16.50
CA GLY A 114 16.14 1.96 16.52
C GLY A 114 14.71 1.53 16.80
N ARG A 115 14.04 2.19 17.75
CA ARG A 115 12.61 1.91 18.04
C ARG A 115 11.72 2.28 16.87
N ILE A 116 11.97 3.41 16.22
CA ILE A 116 11.20 3.83 15.05
C ILE A 116 11.37 2.85 13.90
N LYS A 117 12.59 2.39 13.63
CA LYS A 117 12.86 1.39 12.58
C LYS A 117 12.12 0.07 12.84
N ARG A 118 12.04 -0.38 14.08
CA ARG A 118 11.26 -1.58 14.43
C ARG A 118 9.77 -1.38 14.16
N LYS A 119 9.23 -0.21 14.47
CA LYS A 119 7.83 0.12 14.16
C LYS A 119 7.56 0.16 12.65
N ILE A 120 8.52 0.67 11.87
CA ILE A 120 8.46 0.66 10.41
C ILE A 120 8.40 -0.78 9.89
N ASP A 121 9.24 -1.67 10.40
CA ASP A 121 9.26 -3.08 9.98
C ASP A 121 7.92 -3.76 10.26
N ILE A 122 7.33 -3.53 11.43
CA ILE A 122 6.01 -4.07 11.79
C ILE A 122 4.93 -3.52 10.86
N ALA A 123 4.94 -2.22 10.63
CA ALA A 123 3.95 -1.57 9.75
C ALA A 123 4.07 -2.07 8.30
N ASN A 124 5.29 -2.32 7.81
CA ASN A 124 5.50 -2.91 6.48
C ASN A 124 4.96 -4.34 6.39
N GLN A 125 5.08 -5.14 7.44
CA GLN A 125 4.47 -6.48 7.48
C GLN A 125 2.95 -6.38 7.40
N ILE A 126 2.35 -5.49 8.19
CA ILE A 126 0.90 -5.27 8.17
C ILE A 126 0.45 -4.82 6.78
N ARG A 127 1.19 -3.90 6.18
CA ARG A 127 0.92 -3.43 4.80
C ARG A 127 0.91 -4.58 3.81
N ASN A 128 1.94 -5.43 3.83
CA ASN A 128 2.03 -6.59 2.93
C ASN A 128 0.91 -7.58 3.15
N ASP A 129 0.53 -7.84 4.40
CA ASP A 129 -0.59 -8.73 4.73
C ASP A 129 -1.93 -8.16 4.21
N LEU A 130 -2.14 -6.86 4.31
CA LEU A 130 -3.34 -6.20 3.78
C LEU A 130 -3.41 -6.28 2.26
N ILE A 131 -2.29 -6.07 1.57
CA ILE A 131 -2.21 -6.24 0.11
C ILE A 131 -2.60 -7.66 -0.27
N ASP A 132 -2.01 -8.66 0.39
CA ASP A 132 -2.30 -10.07 0.12
C ASP A 132 -3.78 -10.40 0.37
N ARG A 133 -4.37 -9.85 1.43
CA ARG A 133 -5.79 -10.07 1.75
C ARG A 133 -6.73 -9.47 0.72
N ILE A 134 -6.40 -8.30 0.21
CA ILE A 134 -7.19 -7.69 -0.88
C ILE A 134 -7.15 -8.60 -2.12
N ASP A 135 -5.99 -9.10 -2.48
CA ASP A 135 -5.84 -9.98 -3.64
C ASP A 135 -6.57 -11.30 -3.45
N GLU A 136 -6.47 -11.91 -2.28
CA GLU A 136 -7.18 -13.15 -1.93
C GLU A 136 -8.71 -12.95 -1.97
N LEU A 137 -9.18 -11.82 -1.47
CA LEU A 137 -10.62 -11.50 -1.49
C LEU A 137 -11.13 -11.37 -2.93
N LEU A 138 -10.40 -10.65 -3.78
CA LEU A 138 -10.76 -10.51 -5.19
C LEU A 138 -10.80 -11.88 -5.89
N GLU A 139 -9.76 -12.70 -5.68
CA GLU A 139 -9.69 -14.03 -6.26
C GLU A 139 -10.89 -14.90 -5.87
N ARG A 140 -11.26 -14.91 -4.58
CA ARG A 140 -12.43 -15.67 -4.11
C ARG A 140 -13.74 -15.17 -4.72
N LYS A 141 -13.91 -13.85 -4.80
CA LYS A 141 -15.12 -13.26 -5.37
C LYS A 141 -15.27 -13.56 -6.86
N ILE A 142 -14.18 -13.47 -7.62
CA ILE A 142 -14.19 -13.75 -9.05
C ILE A 142 -14.45 -15.24 -9.32
N LYS A 143 -13.80 -16.15 -8.58
CA LYS A 143 -14.04 -17.61 -8.72
C LYS A 143 -15.49 -17.98 -8.43
N LYS A 144 -16.11 -17.31 -7.47
CA LYS A 144 -17.52 -17.53 -7.12
C LYS A 144 -18.47 -17.05 -8.22
N TRP A 145 -18.06 -16.06 -9.03
CA TRP A 145 -18.81 -15.50 -10.13
C TRP A 145 -18.77 -16.36 -11.39
N ARG A 146 -17.75 -17.16 -11.54
CA ARG A 146 -17.57 -18.12 -12.63
C ARG A 146 -18.15 -19.46 -12.21
#